data_8b1d38462705b2a3deca2b9c48a8aba0
#
_entry.id   8b1d38462705b2a3deca2b9c48a8aba0
#
_cell.length_a   1.000
_cell.length_b   1.000
_cell.length_c   1.000
_cell.angle_alpha   90.00
_cell.angle_beta   90.00
_cell.angle_gamma   90.00
#
_symmetry.space_group_name_H-M   'P 1'
#
loop_
_entity.id
_entity.type
_entity.pdbx_description
1 polymer ?
#
loop_
_entity_poly.entity_id
_entity_poly.type
_entity_poly.pdbx_seq_one_letter_code
_entity_poly.pdbx_strand_id
1 'polypeptide(L)'
;MRRFTDSLRNRTALAAAAAGLALTGVLAGGGAAEAAVSYIWSNSGGANVRSCANTGCGSYGYLGNGTGVSMKCRLDSQWVYPPSSNYASNRWFRVASPVGTGYVHSSLVAAQTSVPHC
;
A
#
# COMPACT_ATOMS: atom_id res chain seq x y z
N MET A 1 39.09 -34.28 -8.93
CA MET A 1 38.77 -34.30 -8.82
C MET A 1 37.86 -33.94 -8.69
N ARG A 2 37.80 -33.97 -8.67
CA ARG A 2 37.23 -33.81 -8.55
C ARG A 2 36.37 -33.34 -8.47
N ARG A 3 36.33 -33.22 -8.42
CA ARG A 3 35.74 -32.96 -8.31
C ARG A 3 34.87 -32.42 -8.26
N PHE A 4 34.77 -32.22 -8.19
CA PHE A 4 34.12 -31.92 -8.15
C PHE A 4 33.34 -31.17 -8.04
N THR A 5 33.73 -31.38 -8.15
CA THR A 5 33.24 -31.03 -8.01
C THR A 5 32.57 -30.24 -7.85
N ASP A 6 32.82 -30.35 -7.89
CA ASP A 6 32.40 -29.96 -7.77
C ASP A 6 31.59 -29.19 -7.65
N SER A 7 31.71 -29.25 -7.81
CA SER A 7 31.16 -28.87 -7.72
C SER A 7 30.35 -28.24 -7.51
N LEU A 8 30.46 -28.23 -7.49
CA LEU A 8 29.86 -27.93 -7.24
C LEU A 8 29.21 -27.28 -6.97
N ARG A 9 29.47 -27.45 -6.94
CA ARG A 9 29.05 -27.09 -6.69
C ARG A 9 28.39 -26.37 -6.52
N ASN A 10 28.65 -26.47 -6.75
CA ASN A 10 28.23 -25.99 -6.66
C ASN A 10 27.47 -25.27 -6.61
N ARG A 11 27.54 -25.25 -6.54
CA ARG A 11 26.99 -24.79 -6.52
C ARG A 11 26.13 -24.09 -6.29
N THR A 12 26.37 -24.06 -6.43
CA THR A 12 25.71 -23.55 -6.26
C THR A 12 24.91 -22.82 -6.02
N ALA A 13 25.13 -22.77 -6.03
CA ALA A 13 24.55 -22.30 -5.83
C ALA A 13 23.77 -21.61 -5.71
N LEU A 14 23.81 -21.51 -5.71
CA LEU A 14 23.13 -21.03 -5.56
C LEU A 14 22.36 -20.39 -5.31
N ALA A 15 22.49 -20.40 -5.28
CA ALA A 15 21.88 -19.97 -5.06
C ALA A 15 21.15 -19.33 -4.88
N ALA A 16 21.29 -19.27 -4.80
CA ALA A 16 20.75 -18.78 -4.58
C ALA A 16 19.99 -18.16 -4.44
N ALA A 17 20.08 -18.12 -4.43
CA ALA A 17 19.57 -17.66 -4.28
C ALA A 17 18.77 -17.11 -4.14
N ALA A 18 18.88 -17.08 -4.10
CA ALA A 18 18.35 -16.73 -3.94
C ALA A 18 17.61 -16.20 -3.77
N ALA A 19 17.79 -16.14 -3.72
CA ALA A 19 17.32 -15.82 -3.52
C ALA A 19 16.63 -15.24 -3.47
N GLY A 20 16.71 -15.13 -3.38
CA GLY A 20 16.42 -14.80 -3.25
C GLY A 20 15.70 -14.13 -3.33
N LEU A 21 15.84 -14.17 -3.45
CA LEU A 21 15.39 -13.80 -3.50
C LEU A 21 14.76 -13.21 -3.54
N ALA A 22 14.98 -13.17 -3.51
CA ALA A 22 14.68 -12.81 -3.50
C ALA A 22 14.14 -12.19 -3.58
N LEU A 23 14.45 -12.17 -3.71
CA LEU A 23 14.19 -11.80 -3.77
C LEU A 23 13.76 -11.09 -3.90
N THR A 24 14.01 -10.90 -4.03
CA THR A 24 13.79 -10.44 -4.16
C THR A 24 13.28 -9.69 -4.41
N GLY A 25 13.47 -9.50 -4.47
CA GLY A 25 13.35 -9.05 -4.66
C GLY A 25 12.87 -8.37 -4.91
N VAL A 26 13.06 -8.19 -5.07
CA VAL A 26 12.76 -7.80 -5.31
C VAL A 26 12.47 -7.20 -5.60
N LEU A 27 12.77 -6.90 -5.64
CA LEU A 27 12.68 -6.47 -5.97
C LEU A 27 12.52 -5.64 -6.21
N ALA A 28 12.67 -5.55 -6.37
CA ALA A 28 12.70 -4.85 -6.66
C ALA A 28 12.57 -3.83 -6.63
N GLY A 29 12.64 -3.55 -6.71
CA GLY A 29 12.40 -2.44 -6.66
C GLY A 29 11.98 -2.02 -5.63
N GLY A 30 12.44 -2.15 -5.71
CA GLY A 30 12.17 -1.72 -4.90
C GLY A 30 11.62 -1.58 -3.77
N GLY A 31 12.04 -1.40 -2.96
CA GLY A 31 11.40 -1.17 -1.77
C GLY A 31 9.96 -0.81 -1.85
N ALA A 32 9.48 -0.66 -3.02
CA ALA A 32 8.08 -0.31 -3.19
C ALA A 32 7.16 -1.36 -2.61
N ALA A 33 7.53 -2.62 -2.68
CA ALA A 33 6.67 -3.69 -2.22
C ALA A 33 6.36 -3.56 -0.74
N GLU A 34 7.36 -3.28 0.07
CA GLU A 34 7.12 -3.22 1.51
C GLU A 34 6.41 -1.96 1.94
N ALA A 35 6.35 -0.95 1.10
CA ALA A 35 5.64 0.27 1.44
C ALA A 35 4.13 0.11 1.39
N ALA A 36 3.64 -0.92 0.72
CA ALA A 36 2.21 -1.12 0.52
C ALA A 36 1.64 -2.07 1.56
N VAL A 37 1.75 -1.73 2.83
CA VAL A 37 1.21 -2.57 3.90
C VAL A 37 -0.25 -2.27 4.20
N SER A 38 -0.76 -1.13 3.78
CA SER A 38 -2.16 -0.75 3.94
C SER A 38 -2.92 -1.05 2.66
N TYR A 39 -4.22 -1.16 2.76
CA TYR A 39 -5.05 -1.42 1.59
C TYR A 39 -6.44 -0.83 1.77
N ILE A 40 -7.10 -0.62 0.65
CA ILE A 40 -8.47 -0.11 0.65
C ILE A 40 -9.44 -1.21 1.05
N TRP A 41 -10.36 -0.87 1.92
CA TRP A 41 -11.48 -1.74 2.24
C TRP A 41 -12.70 -0.92 2.60
N SER A 42 -13.74 -1.04 1.82
CA SER A 42 -15.00 -0.34 2.01
C SER A 42 -16.16 -1.31 1.88
N ASN A 43 -17.19 -1.11 2.70
CA ASN A 43 -18.43 -1.88 2.59
C ASN A 43 -19.12 -1.70 1.23
N SER A 44 -18.80 -0.62 0.53
CA SER A 44 -19.34 -0.34 -0.81
C SER A 44 -18.44 -0.83 -1.94
N GLY A 45 -17.30 -1.44 -1.64
CA GLY A 45 -16.45 -2.09 -2.65
C GLY A 45 -15.19 -1.34 -3.02
N GLY A 46 -14.95 -0.17 -2.51
CA GLY A 46 -13.74 0.60 -2.82
C GLY A 46 -13.80 2.02 -2.34
N ALA A 47 -12.87 2.84 -2.81
CA ALA A 47 -12.78 4.23 -2.38
C ALA A 47 -12.22 5.11 -3.48
N ASN A 48 -12.64 6.37 -3.49
CA ASN A 48 -12.04 7.39 -4.35
C ASN A 48 -10.82 7.96 -3.65
N VAL A 49 -9.79 8.22 -4.44
CA VAL A 49 -8.63 9.00 -4.01
C VAL A 49 -8.86 10.43 -4.45
N ARG A 50 -8.97 11.35 -3.49
CA ARG A 50 -9.43 12.71 -3.78
C ARG A 50 -8.30 13.72 -3.70
N SER A 51 -8.51 14.86 -4.35
CA SER A 51 -7.53 15.93 -4.37
C SER A 51 -7.41 16.67 -3.04
N CYS A 52 -8.38 16.54 -2.16
CA CYS A 52 -8.33 17.07 -0.80
C CYS A 52 -9.16 16.18 0.14
N ALA A 53 -9.06 16.43 1.42
CA ALA A 53 -9.71 15.61 2.46
C ALA A 53 -11.20 15.99 2.61
N ASN A 54 -11.95 15.86 1.54
CA ASN A 54 -13.33 16.27 1.48
C ASN A 54 -14.02 15.54 0.33
N THR A 55 -15.26 15.08 0.55
CA THR A 55 -16.02 14.35 -0.47
C THR A 55 -16.44 15.25 -1.64
N GLY A 56 -16.37 16.55 -1.48
CA GLY A 56 -16.61 17.51 -2.57
C GLY A 56 -15.43 17.73 -3.49
N CYS A 57 -14.24 17.26 -3.13
CA CYS A 57 -13.07 17.41 -3.97
C CYS A 57 -13.06 16.39 -5.09
N GLY A 58 -12.40 16.74 -6.18
CA GLY A 58 -12.31 15.87 -7.34
C GLY A 58 -11.59 14.57 -7.00
N SER A 59 -11.96 13.51 -7.71
CA SER A 59 -11.34 12.20 -7.57
C SER A 59 -10.26 12.02 -8.62
N TYR A 60 -9.09 11.54 -8.21
CA TYR A 60 -8.05 11.10 -9.13
C TYR A 60 -8.34 9.73 -9.71
N GLY A 61 -9.16 8.94 -9.03
CA GLY A 61 -9.54 7.62 -9.46
C GLY A 61 -10.15 6.82 -8.33
N TYR A 62 -10.72 5.68 -8.68
CA TYR A 62 -11.39 4.78 -7.76
C TYR A 62 -10.53 3.52 -7.58
N LEU A 63 -10.35 3.12 -6.34
CA LEU A 63 -9.58 1.92 -5.99
C LEU A 63 -10.52 0.88 -5.41
N GLY A 64 -10.54 -0.31 -6.00
CA GLY A 64 -11.32 -1.41 -5.47
C GLY A 64 -10.75 -1.94 -4.15
N ASN A 65 -11.57 -2.67 -3.42
CA ASN A 65 -11.15 -3.33 -2.18
C ASN A 65 -9.93 -4.22 -2.41
N GLY A 66 -8.99 -4.17 -1.48
CA GLY A 66 -7.76 -4.94 -1.56
C GLY A 66 -6.62 -4.21 -2.26
N THR A 67 -6.87 -3.06 -2.87
CA THR A 67 -5.81 -2.29 -3.51
C THR A 67 -4.82 -1.76 -2.48
N GLY A 68 -3.55 -2.08 -2.65
CA GLY A 68 -2.50 -1.61 -1.75
C GLY A 68 -2.27 -0.12 -1.87
N VAL A 69 -2.08 0.54 -0.74
CA VAL A 69 -1.75 1.97 -0.68
C VAL A 69 -0.68 2.18 0.37
N SER A 70 0.08 3.27 0.22
CA SER A 70 1.09 3.66 1.19
C SER A 70 0.62 4.92 1.91
N MET A 71 0.38 4.80 3.22
CA MET A 71 -0.02 5.94 4.04
C MET A 71 1.14 6.91 4.21
N LYS A 72 0.86 8.22 4.05
CA LYS A 72 1.87 9.26 4.15
C LYS A 72 1.70 10.10 5.41
N CYS A 73 0.50 10.57 5.66
CA CYS A 73 0.21 11.42 6.80
C CYS A 73 -1.29 11.43 7.06
N ARG A 74 -1.69 12.01 8.18
CA ARG A 74 -3.09 12.09 8.59
C ARG A 74 -3.48 13.52 8.90
N LEU A 75 -4.76 13.80 8.72
CA LEU A 75 -5.32 15.08 9.08
C LEU A 75 -6.79 14.90 9.43
N ASP A 76 -7.34 15.85 10.17
CA ASP A 76 -8.76 15.89 10.49
C ASP A 76 -9.40 16.97 9.61
N SER A 77 -10.48 16.61 8.93
CA SER A 77 -11.16 17.50 8.01
C SER A 77 -12.67 17.20 8.04
N GLN A 78 -13.27 16.94 6.89
CA GLN A 78 -14.69 16.71 6.80
C GLN A 78 -15.11 15.45 7.55
N TRP A 79 -16.16 15.56 8.37
CA TRP A 79 -16.83 14.39 8.92
C TRP A 79 -17.56 13.63 7.82
N VAL A 80 -17.40 12.32 7.79
CA VAL A 80 -18.11 11.43 6.86
C VAL A 80 -18.74 10.32 7.68
N TYR A 81 -19.97 10.01 7.36
CA TYR A 81 -20.81 9.07 8.10
C TYR A 81 -21.26 7.93 7.19
N PRO A 82 -21.55 6.74 7.75
CA PRO A 82 -22.19 5.68 6.96
C PRO A 82 -23.51 6.19 6.36
N PRO A 83 -23.84 5.73 5.14
CA PRO A 83 -23.20 4.67 4.37
C PRO A 83 -22.04 5.16 3.48
N SER A 84 -21.71 6.43 3.50
CA SER A 84 -20.60 6.98 2.68
C SER A 84 -19.23 6.61 3.21
N SER A 85 -19.18 6.03 4.40
CA SER A 85 -17.95 5.52 5.02
C SER A 85 -18.30 4.27 5.82
N ASN A 86 -17.28 3.54 6.27
CA ASN A 86 -17.50 2.35 7.09
C ASN A 86 -17.84 2.72 8.54
N TYR A 87 -17.34 3.85 9.01
CA TYR A 87 -17.69 4.39 10.32
C TYR A 87 -17.55 5.91 10.28
N ALA A 88 -18.19 6.59 11.25
CA ALA A 88 -18.13 8.04 11.32
C ALA A 88 -16.77 8.51 11.82
N SER A 89 -16.16 9.44 11.10
CA SER A 89 -14.89 10.03 11.49
C SER A 89 -14.65 11.30 10.68
N ASN A 90 -13.80 12.18 11.21
CA ASN A 90 -13.28 13.30 10.44
C ASN A 90 -11.81 13.09 10.08
N ARG A 91 -11.27 11.89 10.35
CA ARG A 91 -9.87 11.59 10.03
C ARG A 91 -9.75 11.15 8.59
N TRP A 92 -8.73 11.68 7.93
CA TRP A 92 -8.36 11.37 6.56
C TRP A 92 -6.88 11.02 6.51
N PHE A 93 -6.51 10.22 5.52
CA PHE A 93 -5.11 9.90 5.24
C PHE A 93 -4.74 10.40 3.86
N ARG A 94 -3.55 10.98 3.75
CA ARG A 94 -2.92 11.17 2.47
C ARG A 94 -2.18 9.89 2.14
N VAL A 95 -2.45 9.32 0.98
CA VAL A 95 -1.90 8.02 0.58
C VAL A 95 -1.32 8.10 -0.82
N ALA A 96 -0.25 7.33 -1.06
CA ALA A 96 0.24 7.06 -2.40
C ALA A 96 -0.47 5.82 -2.92
N SER A 97 -0.93 5.86 -4.15
CA SER A 97 -1.75 4.80 -4.73
C SER A 97 -1.47 4.65 -6.23
N PRO A 98 -2.02 3.60 -6.87
CA PRO A 98 -1.88 3.43 -8.32
C PRO A 98 -2.46 4.59 -9.14
N VAL A 99 -3.38 5.38 -8.59
CA VAL A 99 -3.98 6.51 -9.31
C VAL A 99 -3.39 7.85 -8.89
N GLY A 100 -2.34 7.82 -8.06
CA GLY A 100 -1.66 9.03 -7.60
C GLY A 100 -1.73 9.19 -6.10
N THR A 101 -1.13 10.27 -5.61
CA THR A 101 -1.13 10.60 -4.18
C THR A 101 -2.28 11.55 -3.90
N GLY A 102 -3.13 11.17 -2.97
CA GLY A 102 -4.30 11.96 -2.61
C GLY A 102 -4.89 11.50 -1.28
N TYR A 103 -6.13 11.86 -1.04
CA TYR A 103 -6.75 11.72 0.27
C TYR A 103 -7.87 10.68 0.24
N VAL A 104 -7.88 9.84 1.28
CA VAL A 104 -8.91 8.81 1.48
C VAL A 104 -9.39 8.91 2.92
N HIS A 105 -10.69 8.77 3.13
CA HIS A 105 -11.25 8.76 4.48
C HIS A 105 -10.67 7.58 5.28
N SER A 106 -10.39 7.81 6.55
CA SER A 106 -9.71 6.82 7.40
C SER A 106 -10.45 5.49 7.47
N SER A 107 -11.78 5.51 7.45
CA SER A 107 -12.57 4.28 7.55
C SER A 107 -12.38 3.35 6.35
N LEU A 108 -11.84 3.83 5.26
CA LEU A 108 -11.69 3.08 4.01
C LEU A 108 -10.29 2.53 3.82
N VAL A 109 -9.41 2.73 4.80
CA VAL A 109 -8.03 2.24 4.78
C VAL A 109 -7.86 1.19 5.87
N ALA A 110 -7.56 -0.03 5.48
CA ALA A 110 -7.32 -1.15 6.39
C ALA A 110 -5.82 -1.33 6.62
N ALA A 111 -5.48 -2.05 7.70
CA ALA A 111 -4.09 -2.29 8.09
C ALA A 111 -3.32 -0.98 8.21
N GLN A 112 -3.89 -0.05 8.95
CA GLN A 112 -3.34 1.30 9.10
C GLN A 112 -1.99 1.26 9.81
N THR A 113 -1.09 2.13 9.37
CA THR A 113 0.20 2.32 10.00
C THR A 113 0.23 3.65 10.75
N SER A 114 1.17 3.79 11.67
CA SER A 114 1.40 5.06 12.36
C SER A 114 2.04 6.04 11.38
N VAL A 115 1.42 7.20 11.22
CA VAL A 115 1.92 8.25 10.34
C VAL A 115 1.81 9.62 11.04
N PRO A 116 2.65 10.57 10.66
CA PRO A 116 2.60 11.91 11.25
C PRO A 116 1.39 12.70 10.75
N HIS A 117 1.15 13.83 11.37
CA HIS A 117 0.22 14.82 10.83
C HIS A 117 0.74 15.35 9.48
N CYS A 118 -0.17 15.61 8.59
CA CYS A 118 0.19 16.23 7.31
C CYS A 118 0.69 17.67 7.47
#